data_24c73743268a1ab16ffb0881bf89daec
#
_entry.id   24c73743268a1ab16ffb0881bf89daec
#
_cell.length_a   1.000
_cell.length_b   1.000
_cell.length_c   1.000
_cell.angle_alpha   90.00
_cell.angle_beta   90.00
_cell.angle_gamma   90.00
#
_symmetry.space_group_name_H-M   'P 1'
#
loop_
_entity.id
_entity.type
_entity.pdbx_description
1 polymer ?
#
loop_
_entity_poly.entity_id
_entity_poly.type
_entity_poly.pdbx_seq_one_letter_code
_entity_poly.pdbx_strand_id
1 'polypeptide(L)'
;MITKLTGGVNSCEEYVRDIKENTKQLDGIQRKQNILALNASIEAARAGEAGKGFSVVALEVGKLAKSCTDLNNRITSTVENISDVIHDMADIGKR
;
A
#
# COMPACT_ATOMS: atom_id res chain seq x y z
N MET A 1 28.45 20.80 -7.04
CA MET A 1 27.45 20.73 -5.97
C MET A 1 26.03 20.77 -6.50
N ILE A 2 25.68 21.76 -7.31
CA ILE A 2 24.34 21.88 -7.90
C ILE A 2 23.98 20.67 -8.76
N THR A 3 24.92 20.18 -9.56
CA THR A 3 24.72 19.00 -10.43
C THR A 3 24.45 17.73 -9.59
N LYS A 4 25.16 17.55 -8.48
CA LYS A 4 24.96 16.42 -7.56
C LYS A 4 23.60 16.49 -6.89
N LEU A 5 23.18 17.67 -6.47
CA LEU A 5 21.88 17.91 -5.87
C LEU A 5 20.76 17.61 -6.88
N THR A 6 20.90 18.11 -8.10
CA THR A 6 19.91 17.88 -9.17
C THR A 6 19.80 16.40 -9.50
N GLY A 7 20.94 15.68 -9.59
CA GLY A 7 20.94 14.25 -9.82
C GLY A 7 20.29 13.47 -8.69
N GLY A 8 20.56 13.86 -7.45
CA GLY A 8 19.94 13.26 -6.28
C GLY A 8 18.42 13.49 -6.24
N VAL A 9 17.99 14.71 -6.55
CA VAL A 9 16.57 15.06 -6.60
C VAL A 9 15.85 14.24 -7.67
N ASN A 10 16.44 14.12 -8.85
CA ASN A 10 15.86 13.33 -9.95
C ASN A 10 15.72 11.86 -9.58
N SER A 11 16.73 11.30 -8.91
CA SER A 11 16.68 9.93 -8.43
C SER A 11 15.59 9.73 -7.39
N CYS A 12 15.44 10.68 -6.46
CA CYS A 12 14.39 10.64 -5.44
C CYS A 12 13.00 10.71 -6.06
N GLU A 13 12.81 11.56 -7.08
CA GLU A 13 11.54 11.65 -7.80
C GLU A 13 11.18 10.32 -8.46
N GLU A 14 12.16 9.65 -9.03
CA GLU A 14 11.98 8.35 -9.65
C GLU A 14 11.58 7.29 -8.63
N TYR A 15 12.27 7.24 -7.49
CA TYR A 15 11.95 6.32 -6.40
C TYR A 15 10.55 6.57 -5.84
N VAL A 16 10.18 7.83 -5.67
CA VAL A 16 8.84 8.20 -5.20
C VAL A 16 7.77 7.70 -6.17
N ARG A 17 8.01 7.86 -7.46
CA ARG A 17 7.10 7.38 -8.49
C ARG A 17 6.92 5.86 -8.41
N ASP A 18 8.03 5.14 -8.22
CA ASP A 18 8.02 3.69 -8.08
C ASP A 18 7.21 3.25 -6.85
N ILE A 19 7.40 3.94 -5.72
CA ILE A 19 6.64 3.64 -4.49
C ILE A 19 5.15 3.89 -4.71
N LYS A 20 4.78 4.98 -5.36
CA LYS A 20 3.38 5.30 -5.66
C LYS A 20 2.74 4.20 -6.51
N GLU A 21 3.46 3.70 -7.49
CA GLU A 21 2.99 2.60 -8.33
C GLU A 21 2.85 1.31 -7.54
N ASN A 22 3.83 1.01 -6.70
CA ASN A 22 3.79 -0.18 -5.83
C ASN A 22 2.62 -0.14 -4.86
N THR A 23 2.33 1.02 -4.27
CA THR A 23 1.18 1.17 -3.36
C THR A 23 -0.15 1.00 -4.08
N LYS A 24 -0.23 1.42 -5.33
CA LYS A 24 -1.41 1.20 -6.18
C LYS A 24 -1.65 -0.28 -6.42
N GLN A 25 -0.59 -1.03 -6.73
CA GLN A 25 -0.67 -2.47 -6.95
C GLN A 25 -1.05 -3.21 -5.68
N LEU A 26 -0.48 -2.80 -4.54
CA LEU A 26 -0.82 -3.37 -3.23
C LEU A 26 -2.30 -3.15 -2.90
N ASP A 27 -2.83 -1.97 -3.18
CA ASP A 27 -4.24 -1.67 -2.97
C ASP A 27 -5.13 -2.64 -3.74
N GLY A 28 -4.80 -2.93 -4.99
CA GLY A 28 -5.53 -3.90 -5.81
C GLY A 28 -5.47 -5.30 -5.24
N ILE A 29 -4.30 -5.72 -4.77
CA ILE A 29 -4.11 -7.04 -4.16
C ILE A 29 -4.93 -7.16 -2.87
N GLN A 30 -4.92 -6.11 -2.04
CA GLN A 30 -5.66 -6.09 -0.78
C GLN A 30 -7.17 -6.14 -0.97
N ARG A 31 -7.66 -5.49 -2.03
CA ARG A 31 -9.09 -5.57 -2.38
C ARG A 31 -9.48 -6.99 -2.76
N LYS A 32 -8.66 -7.66 -3.57
CA LYS A 32 -8.88 -9.06 -3.95
C LYS A 32 -8.81 -9.98 -2.74
N GLN A 33 -7.86 -9.73 -1.85
CA GLN A 33 -7.70 -10.51 -0.63
C GLN A 33 -8.92 -10.38 0.27
N ASN A 34 -9.46 -9.17 0.39
CA ASN A 34 -10.67 -8.91 1.19
C ASN A 34 -11.89 -9.64 0.61
N ILE A 35 -12.07 -9.60 -0.70
CA ILE A 35 -13.16 -10.30 -1.39
C ILE A 35 -13.01 -11.83 -1.21
N LEU A 36 -11.79 -12.32 -1.35
CA LEU A 36 -11.48 -13.74 -1.18
C LEU A 36 -11.79 -14.21 0.23
N ALA A 37 -11.43 -13.41 1.24
CA ALA A 37 -11.72 -13.69 2.64
C ALA A 37 -13.24 -13.71 2.90
N LEU A 38 -13.96 -12.76 2.31
CA LEU A 38 -15.42 -12.72 2.42
C LEU A 38 -16.06 -13.96 1.79
N ASN A 39 -15.63 -14.33 0.60
CA ASN A 39 -16.14 -15.52 -0.10
C ASN A 39 -15.82 -16.79 0.69
N ALA A 40 -14.63 -16.87 1.28
CA ALA A 40 -14.23 -17.99 2.12
C ALA A 40 -15.09 -18.08 3.38
N SER A 41 -15.45 -16.94 3.97
CA SER A 41 -16.33 -16.88 5.14
C SER A 41 -17.74 -17.37 4.80
N ILE A 42 -18.26 -16.98 3.63
CA ILE A 42 -19.57 -17.41 3.16
C ILE A 42 -19.59 -18.92 2.92
N GLU A 43 -18.56 -19.43 2.28
CA GLU A 43 -18.46 -20.88 1.98
C GLU A 43 -18.28 -21.68 3.27
N ALA A 44 -17.52 -21.16 4.23
CA ALA A 44 -17.36 -21.79 5.53
C ALA A 44 -18.69 -21.86 6.29
N ALA A 45 -19.50 -20.79 6.23
CA ALA A 45 -20.82 -20.75 6.85
C ALA A 45 -21.77 -21.80 6.20
N ARG A 46 -21.66 -22.01 4.90
CA ARG A 46 -22.41 -23.03 4.18
C ARG A 46 -22.08 -24.44 4.64
N ALA A 47 -20.85 -24.68 5.01
CA ALA A 47 -20.41 -26.00 5.48
C ALA A 47 -20.85 -26.29 6.91
N GLY A 48 -21.40 -25.32 7.61
CA GLY A 48 -21.90 -25.49 8.99
C GLY A 48 -20.77 -25.81 9.95
N GLU A 49 -20.94 -26.86 10.76
CA GLU A 49 -19.95 -27.27 11.77
C GLU A 49 -18.58 -27.57 11.18
N ALA A 50 -18.55 -28.18 10.00
CA ALA A 50 -17.31 -28.53 9.32
C ALA A 50 -16.51 -27.28 8.89
N GLY A 51 -17.19 -26.16 8.69
CA GLY A 51 -16.57 -24.90 8.25
C GLY A 51 -16.09 -23.98 9.35
N LYS A 52 -16.32 -24.33 10.62
CA LYS A 52 -15.97 -23.41 11.75
C LYS A 52 -14.51 -22.99 11.78
N GLY A 53 -13.59 -23.92 11.56
CA GLY A 53 -12.16 -23.65 11.53
C GLY A 53 -11.78 -22.71 10.38
N PHE A 54 -12.32 -22.95 9.22
CA PHE A 54 -12.11 -22.08 8.03
C PHE A 54 -12.71 -20.70 8.24
N SER A 55 -13.84 -20.62 8.92
CA SER A 55 -14.50 -19.34 9.21
C SER A 55 -13.60 -18.43 10.03
N VAL A 56 -12.93 -18.99 11.03
CA VAL A 56 -11.97 -18.24 11.88
C VAL A 56 -10.79 -17.74 11.06
N VAL A 57 -10.21 -18.60 10.21
CA VAL A 57 -9.08 -18.22 9.36
C VAL A 57 -9.48 -17.14 8.35
N ALA A 58 -10.64 -17.30 7.72
CA ALA A 58 -11.15 -16.32 6.75
C ALA A 58 -11.36 -14.96 7.39
N LEU A 59 -11.87 -14.92 8.62
CA LEU A 59 -12.05 -13.68 9.37
C LEU A 59 -10.72 -13.01 9.67
N GLU A 60 -9.71 -13.77 10.07
CA GLU A 60 -8.37 -13.25 10.33
C GLU A 60 -7.72 -12.71 9.06
N VAL A 61 -7.87 -13.38 7.93
CA VAL A 61 -7.36 -12.91 6.64
C VAL A 61 -8.01 -11.58 6.26
N GLY A 62 -9.32 -11.44 6.49
CA GLY A 62 -10.04 -10.20 6.25
C GLY A 62 -9.53 -9.06 7.12
N LYS A 63 -9.27 -9.33 8.39
CA LYS A 63 -8.70 -8.34 9.32
C LYS A 63 -7.30 -7.93 8.89
N LEU A 64 -6.49 -8.90 8.46
CA LEU A 64 -5.14 -8.64 7.97
C LEU A 64 -5.16 -7.76 6.73
N ALA A 65 -6.05 -8.03 5.80
CA ALA A 65 -6.21 -7.23 4.59
C ALA A 65 -6.55 -5.78 4.93
N LYS A 66 -7.43 -5.58 5.91
CA LYS A 66 -7.82 -4.25 6.38
C LYS A 66 -6.64 -3.51 7.03
N SER A 67 -5.87 -4.21 7.86
CA SER A 67 -4.67 -3.64 8.48
C SER A 67 -3.63 -3.25 7.42
N CYS A 68 -3.47 -4.06 6.38
CA CYS A 68 -2.57 -3.76 5.28
C CYS A 68 -3.04 -2.54 4.49
N THR A 69 -4.35 -2.39 4.30
CA THR A 69 -4.92 -1.21 3.63
C THR A 69 -4.63 0.05 4.43
N ASP A 70 -4.81 0.01 5.75
CA ASP A 70 -4.53 1.15 6.63
C ASP A 70 -3.04 1.52 6.58
N LEU A 71 -2.16 0.52 6.60
CA LEU A 71 -0.72 0.74 6.49
C LEU A 71 -0.36 1.32 5.13
N ASN A 72 -0.97 0.82 4.07
CA ASN A 72 -0.75 1.31 2.71
C ASN A 72 -1.15 2.80 2.58
N ASN A 73 -2.25 3.19 3.20
CA ASN A 73 -2.69 4.59 3.23
C ASN A 73 -1.67 5.46 3.98
N ARG A 74 -1.07 4.96 5.05
CA ARG A 74 -0.01 5.66 5.79
C ARG A 74 1.24 5.83 4.93
N ILE A 75 1.61 4.80 4.19
CA ILE A 75 2.75 4.85 3.26
C ILE A 75 2.49 5.92 2.19
N THR A 76 1.29 5.96 1.64
CA THR A 76 0.90 6.95 0.63
C THR A 76 1.04 8.37 1.17
N SER A 77 0.58 8.62 2.40
CA SER A 77 0.74 9.93 3.05
C SER A 77 2.21 10.31 3.25
N THR A 78 3.01 9.35 3.69
CA THR A 78 4.45 9.55 3.89
C THR A 78 5.14 9.89 2.57
N VAL A 79 4.78 9.19 1.50
CA VAL A 79 5.34 9.43 0.16
C VAL A 79 4.96 10.82 -0.35
N GLU A 80 3.74 11.27 -0.10
CA GLU A 80 3.32 12.62 -0.46
C GLU A 80 4.14 13.68 0.26
N ASN A 81 4.42 13.47 1.55
CA ASN A 81 5.28 14.37 2.33
C ASN A 81 6.70 14.38 1.78
N ILE A 82 7.24 13.22 1.41
CA ILE A 82 8.56 13.12 0.77
C ILE A 82 8.56 13.87 -0.57
N SER A 83 7.51 13.72 -1.35
CA SER A 83 7.36 14.39 -2.64
C SER A 83 7.40 15.90 -2.48
N ASP A 84 6.74 16.44 -1.47
CA ASP A 84 6.74 17.87 -1.16
C ASP A 84 8.15 18.37 -0.81
N VAL A 85 8.88 17.59 0.00
CA VAL A 85 10.28 17.92 0.35
C VAL A 85 11.17 17.91 -0.90
N ILE A 86 10.97 16.95 -1.78
CA ILE A 86 11.72 16.83 -3.03
C ILE A 86 11.45 18.04 -3.93
N HIS A 87 10.21 18.47 -4.03
CA HIS A 87 9.84 19.67 -4.80
C HIS A 87 10.52 20.92 -4.25
N ASP A 88 10.56 21.06 -2.92
CA ASP A 88 11.24 22.18 -2.27
C ASP A 88 12.74 22.15 -2.59
N MET A 89 13.34 20.97 -2.55
CA MET A 89 14.77 20.80 -2.87
C MET A 89 15.05 21.13 -4.34
N ALA A 90 14.17 20.72 -5.26
CA ALA A 90 14.28 21.02 -6.68
C ALA A 90 14.21 22.54 -6.93
N ASP A 91 13.33 23.20 -6.19
CA ASP A 91 13.15 24.66 -6.28
C ASP A 91 14.41 25.41 -5.83
N ILE A 92 15.02 24.95 -4.73
CA ILE A 92 16.29 25.47 -4.23
C ILE A 92 17.39 25.28 -5.27
N GLY A 93 17.45 24.11 -5.89
CA GLY A 93 18.44 23.77 -6.90
C GLY A 93 18.35 24.63 -8.17
N LYS A 94 17.20 25.21 -8.45
CA LYS A 94 16.97 26.09 -9.59
C LYS A 94 17.36 27.55 -9.35
N ARG A 95 17.60 27.92 -8.11
CA ARG A 95 18.02 29.27 -7.73
C ARG A 95 19.53 29.37 -7.80
#